data_9580f6c077af7c923b69d867d1b9ccf0
#
_entry.id   9580f6c077af7c923b69d867d1b9ccf0
#
_cell.length_a   1.000
_cell.length_b   1.000
_cell.length_c   1.000
_cell.angle_alpha   90.00
_cell.angle_beta   90.00
_cell.angle_gamma   90.00
#
_symmetry.space_group_name_H-M   'P 1'
#
loop_
_entity.id
_entity.type
_entity.pdbx_description
1 polymer ?
#
loop_
_entity_poly.entity_id
_entity_poly.type
_entity_poly.pdbx_seq_one_letter_code
_entity_poly.pdbx_strand_id
1 'polypeptide(L)'
;MTAITESGRPARTALELPAGGGYRDVAGLVIGGIAARFELPVDRVDDLLLAVDSVLMQDVAGDTVRIEADVTATGLVVRLGPFPRGRIDDAGLHRVLTRLVDAVEEVALDGRTGAWLELAVGSHGDGDGT
;
A
#
# COMPACT_ATOMS: atom_id res chain seq x y z
N MET A 1 7.09 -3.16 14.55
CA MET A 1 5.86 -3.52 13.87
C MET A 1 4.69 -3.38 14.81
N THR A 2 3.67 -2.71 14.38
CA THR A 2 2.51 -2.48 15.22
C THR A 2 1.25 -2.80 14.43
N ALA A 3 0.38 -3.60 15.03
CA ALA A 3 -0.92 -3.90 14.46
C ALA A 3 -1.97 -3.53 15.49
N ILE A 4 -2.97 -2.76 15.06
CA ILE A 4 -4.01 -2.29 15.95
C ILE A 4 -5.35 -2.66 15.34
N THR A 5 -6.16 -3.35 16.13
CA THR A 5 -7.53 -3.68 15.73
C THR A 5 -8.46 -3.19 16.81
N GLU A 6 -9.41 -2.37 16.42
CA GLU A 6 -10.39 -1.85 17.36
C GLU A 6 -11.73 -2.47 17.09
N SER A 7 -12.36 -2.92 18.14
CA SER A 7 -13.67 -3.53 18.04
C SER A 7 -14.66 -2.54 17.42
N GLY A 8 -15.45 -3.02 16.46
CA GLY A 8 -16.48 -2.21 15.83
C GLY A 8 -15.98 -1.25 14.79
N ARG A 9 -14.72 -1.30 14.43
CA ARG A 9 -14.12 -0.41 13.43
C ARG A 9 -13.44 -1.22 12.35
N PRO A 10 -13.27 -0.62 11.14
CA PRO A 10 -12.47 -1.28 10.13
C PRO A 10 -11.08 -1.59 10.68
N ALA A 11 -10.55 -2.72 10.31
CA ALA A 11 -9.22 -3.11 10.76
C ALA A 11 -8.18 -2.20 10.12
N ARG A 12 -7.26 -1.73 10.93
CA ARG A 12 -6.14 -0.93 10.46
C ARG A 12 -4.86 -1.57 10.97
N THR A 13 -3.91 -1.71 10.08
CA THR A 13 -2.58 -2.21 10.42
C THR A 13 -1.55 -1.17 10.03
N ALA A 14 -0.62 -0.91 10.91
CA ALA A 14 0.48 -0.02 10.62
C ALA A 14 1.78 -0.77 10.87
N LEU A 15 2.72 -0.59 9.95
CA LEU A 15 4.01 -1.26 10.00
C LEU A 15 5.08 -0.24 9.71
N GLU A 16 6.08 -0.18 10.58
CA GLU A 16 7.20 0.72 10.37
C GLU A 16 8.46 -0.12 10.28
N LEU A 17 9.21 0.06 9.22
CA LEU A 17 10.36 -0.75 8.91
C LEU A 17 11.57 0.14 8.64
N PRO A 18 12.77 -0.30 9.01
CA PRO A 18 13.97 0.44 8.58
C PRO A 18 14.09 0.37 7.07
N ALA A 19 14.47 1.48 6.46
CA ALA A 19 14.76 1.49 5.03
C ALA A 19 16.03 0.68 4.79
N GLY A 20 16.00 -0.15 3.75
CA GLY A 20 17.16 -0.96 3.42
C GLY A 20 16.80 -2.41 3.27
N GLY A 21 17.78 -3.21 2.89
CA GLY A 21 17.58 -4.56 2.40
C GLY A 21 16.66 -5.43 3.22
N GLY A 22 15.87 -6.23 2.59
CA GLY A 22 15.02 -7.22 3.23
C GLY A 22 13.67 -6.75 3.70
N TYR A 23 13.50 -5.45 3.92
CA TYR A 23 12.23 -4.97 4.47
C TYR A 23 11.06 -5.15 3.50
N ARG A 24 11.35 -5.23 2.21
CA ARG A 24 10.28 -5.42 1.22
C ARG A 24 9.62 -6.78 1.37
N ASP A 25 10.40 -7.80 1.72
CA ASP A 25 9.85 -9.13 1.93
C ASP A 25 8.90 -9.14 3.13
N VAL A 26 9.30 -8.45 4.20
CA VAL A 26 8.44 -8.36 5.39
C VAL A 26 7.15 -7.62 5.05
N ALA A 27 7.26 -6.52 4.32
CA ALA A 27 6.09 -5.76 3.90
C ALA A 27 5.14 -6.63 3.10
N GLY A 28 5.68 -7.41 2.16
CA GLY A 28 4.88 -8.30 1.35
C GLY A 28 4.13 -9.34 2.16
N LEU A 29 4.81 -9.92 3.16
CA LEU A 29 4.17 -10.91 4.02
C LEU A 29 3.00 -10.30 4.79
N VAL A 30 3.20 -9.10 5.35
CA VAL A 30 2.16 -8.45 6.14
C VAL A 30 0.98 -8.06 5.27
N ILE A 31 1.24 -7.40 4.15
CA ILE A 31 0.17 -6.96 3.25
C ILE A 31 -0.57 -8.17 2.68
N GLY A 32 0.18 -9.21 2.30
CA GLY A 32 -0.44 -10.43 1.79
C GLY A 32 -1.37 -11.08 2.81
N GLY A 33 -0.95 -11.09 4.08
CA GLY A 33 -1.79 -11.63 5.13
C GLY A 33 -3.06 -10.82 5.35
N ILE A 34 -2.96 -9.50 5.30
CA ILE A 34 -4.13 -8.64 5.43
C ILE A 34 -5.07 -8.86 4.26
N ALA A 35 -4.54 -8.89 3.05
CA ALA A 35 -5.35 -9.08 1.85
C ALA A 35 -6.06 -10.43 1.88
N ALA A 36 -5.38 -11.47 2.33
CA ALA A 36 -5.99 -12.79 2.43
C ALA A 36 -7.13 -12.80 3.44
N ARG A 37 -6.96 -12.12 4.57
CA ARG A 37 -8.03 -12.05 5.57
C ARG A 37 -9.22 -11.26 5.10
N PHE A 38 -9.00 -10.33 4.20
CA PHE A 38 -10.06 -9.55 3.59
C PHE A 38 -10.70 -10.30 2.43
N GLU A 39 -10.16 -11.46 2.08
CA GLU A 39 -10.70 -12.31 1.02
C GLU A 39 -10.60 -11.70 -0.37
N LEU A 40 -9.55 -10.95 -0.62
CA LEU A 40 -9.27 -10.50 -1.98
C LEU A 40 -8.96 -11.72 -2.85
N PRO A 41 -9.42 -11.73 -4.09
CA PRO A 41 -9.03 -12.80 -5.01
C PRO A 41 -7.52 -12.90 -5.15
N VAL A 42 -7.03 -14.09 -5.39
CA VAL A 42 -5.59 -14.35 -5.45
C VAL A 42 -4.91 -13.43 -6.47
N ASP A 43 -5.53 -13.26 -7.64
CA ASP A 43 -4.95 -12.38 -8.66
C ASP A 43 -4.79 -10.95 -8.16
N ARG A 44 -5.76 -10.49 -7.39
CA ARG A 44 -5.70 -9.13 -6.86
C ARG A 44 -4.65 -9.01 -5.77
N VAL A 45 -4.48 -10.05 -4.98
CA VAL A 45 -3.42 -10.07 -3.97
C VAL A 45 -2.06 -9.98 -4.65
N ASP A 46 -1.85 -10.78 -5.68
CA ASP A 46 -0.57 -10.77 -6.40
C ASP A 46 -0.29 -9.40 -7.00
N ASP A 47 -1.30 -8.78 -7.60
CA ASP A 47 -1.15 -7.45 -8.18
C ASP A 47 -0.82 -6.41 -7.12
N LEU A 48 -1.50 -6.49 -5.98
CA LEU A 48 -1.23 -5.56 -4.89
C LEU A 48 0.19 -5.71 -4.37
N LEU A 49 0.66 -6.94 -4.22
CA LEU A 49 2.01 -7.18 -3.75
C LEU A 49 3.05 -6.66 -4.72
N LEU A 50 2.81 -6.81 -6.03
CA LEU A 50 3.70 -6.25 -7.03
C LEU A 50 3.71 -4.73 -6.97
N ALA A 51 2.54 -4.13 -6.76
CA ALA A 51 2.45 -2.68 -6.66
C ALA A 51 3.22 -2.16 -5.45
N VAL A 52 3.02 -2.80 -4.30
CA VAL A 52 3.71 -2.41 -3.07
C VAL A 52 5.22 -2.54 -3.25
N ASP A 53 5.66 -3.67 -3.81
CA ASP A 53 7.09 -3.87 -4.03
C ASP A 53 7.67 -2.82 -4.95
N SER A 54 6.94 -2.47 -6.02
CA SER A 54 7.40 -1.45 -6.95
C SER A 54 7.57 -0.09 -6.28
N VAL A 55 6.64 0.24 -5.38
CA VAL A 55 6.73 1.50 -4.62
C VAL A 55 7.93 1.45 -3.68
N LEU A 56 8.12 0.33 -3.00
CA LEU A 56 9.20 0.22 -2.00
C LEU A 56 10.58 0.16 -2.63
N MET A 57 10.67 0.00 -3.94
CA MET A 57 11.94 0.12 -4.63
C MET A 57 12.38 1.58 -4.78
N GLN A 58 11.48 2.53 -4.53
CA GLN A 58 11.83 3.94 -4.59
C GLN A 58 12.56 4.37 -3.32
N ASP A 59 13.36 5.41 -3.43
CA ASP A 59 14.06 5.95 -2.26
C ASP A 59 13.06 6.56 -1.29
N VAL A 60 13.18 6.19 -0.03
CA VAL A 60 12.34 6.82 1.00
C VAL A 60 12.99 8.10 1.47
N ALA A 61 12.20 8.95 2.14
CA ALA A 61 12.64 10.27 2.57
C ALA A 61 13.37 10.25 3.91
N GLY A 62 13.56 9.10 4.52
CA GLY A 62 14.22 9.02 5.82
C GLY A 62 14.78 7.64 6.04
N ASP A 63 14.98 7.31 7.31
CA ASP A 63 15.58 6.04 7.66
C ASP A 63 14.56 4.92 7.80
N THR A 64 13.28 5.24 7.80
CA THR A 64 12.23 4.24 7.94
C THR A 64 11.16 4.48 6.89
N VAL A 65 10.45 3.39 6.56
CA VAL A 65 9.27 3.45 5.71
C VAL A 65 8.10 2.97 6.56
N ARG A 66 6.97 3.65 6.42
CA ARG A 66 5.77 3.27 7.13
C ARG A 66 4.73 2.82 6.12
N ILE A 67 4.05 1.73 6.46
CA ILE A 67 3.01 1.17 5.62
C ILE A 67 1.77 1.07 6.48
N GLU A 68 0.67 1.63 6.01
CA GLU A 68 -0.61 1.54 6.70
C GLU A 68 -1.61 0.89 5.77
N ALA A 69 -2.37 -0.03 6.29
CA ALA A 69 -3.39 -0.71 5.52
C ALA A 69 -4.72 -0.62 6.25
N ASP A 70 -5.72 -0.10 5.56
CA ASP A 70 -7.08 0.02 6.08
C ASP A 70 -8.01 -0.84 5.27
N VAL A 71 -8.77 -1.68 5.94
CA VAL A 71 -9.86 -2.43 5.30
C VAL A 71 -11.09 -1.54 5.32
N THR A 72 -11.66 -1.29 4.16
CA THR A 72 -12.86 -0.48 4.04
C THR A 72 -14.04 -1.37 3.65
N ALA A 73 -15.22 -0.79 3.56
CA ALA A 73 -16.40 -1.55 3.19
C ALA A 73 -16.29 -2.13 1.78
N THR A 74 -15.52 -1.50 0.91
CA THR A 74 -15.44 -1.90 -0.49
C THR A 74 -14.09 -2.39 -0.93
N GLY A 75 -13.10 -2.37 -0.05
CA GLY A 75 -11.78 -2.79 -0.47
C GLY A 75 -10.72 -2.58 0.57
N LEU A 76 -9.51 -2.45 0.09
CA LEU A 76 -8.32 -2.28 0.90
C LEU A 76 -7.57 -1.05 0.42
N VAL A 77 -7.14 -0.21 1.33
CA VAL A 77 -6.33 0.96 1.02
C VAL A 77 -4.99 0.82 1.72
N VAL A 78 -3.93 0.97 0.96
CA VAL A 78 -2.57 0.87 1.51
C VAL A 78 -1.87 2.20 1.28
N ARG A 79 -1.29 2.77 2.33
CA ARG A 79 -0.50 3.99 2.24
C ARG A 79 0.94 3.69 2.59
N LEU A 80 1.84 4.22 1.80
CA LEU A 80 3.26 4.00 1.98
C LEU A 80 3.99 5.33 1.95
N GLY A 81 4.96 5.48 2.80
CA GLY A 81 5.79 6.67 2.81
C GLY A 81 6.70 6.75 4.01
N PRO A 82 7.38 7.87 4.19
CA PRO A 82 7.38 9.04 3.30
C PRO A 82 8.37 8.89 2.14
N PHE A 83 8.05 9.50 1.04
CA PHE A 83 8.93 9.56 -0.13
C PHE A 83 9.26 11.01 -0.43
N PRO A 84 10.37 11.28 -1.12
CA PRO A 84 10.62 12.62 -1.61
C PRO A 84 9.50 13.06 -2.54
N ARG A 85 9.12 14.32 -2.45
CA ARG A 85 8.06 14.85 -3.31
C ARG A 85 8.49 14.77 -4.75
N GLY A 86 7.54 14.49 -5.61
CA GLY A 86 7.79 14.42 -7.04
C GLY A 86 8.29 13.07 -7.54
N ARG A 87 8.61 12.15 -6.66
CA ARG A 87 9.06 10.82 -7.09
C ARG A 87 7.97 10.05 -7.77
N ILE A 88 6.72 10.29 -7.37
CA ILE A 88 5.59 9.60 -7.96
C ILE A 88 5.32 10.07 -9.39
N ASP A 89 5.92 11.19 -9.77
CA ASP A 89 5.74 11.70 -11.12
C ASP A 89 6.50 10.89 -12.16
N ASP A 90 7.26 9.89 -11.73
CA ASP A 90 7.87 8.94 -12.67
C ASP A 90 6.75 8.26 -13.45
N ALA A 91 6.69 8.56 -14.74
CA ALA A 91 5.61 8.05 -15.58
C ALA A 91 5.64 6.54 -15.67
N GLY A 92 6.83 5.93 -15.60
CA GLY A 92 6.94 4.48 -15.63
C GLY A 92 6.31 3.83 -14.41
N LEU A 93 6.64 4.36 -13.23
CA LEU A 93 6.07 3.85 -12.00
C LEU A 93 4.56 4.01 -11.99
N HIS A 94 4.09 5.20 -12.31
CA HIS A 94 2.65 5.46 -12.32
C HIS A 94 1.91 4.50 -13.27
N ARG A 95 2.49 4.26 -14.43
CA ARG A 95 1.89 3.36 -15.41
C ARG A 95 1.79 1.94 -14.87
N VAL A 96 2.84 1.47 -14.20
CA VAL A 96 2.83 0.15 -13.61
C VAL A 96 1.76 0.05 -12.53
N LEU A 97 1.71 1.04 -11.65
CA LEU A 97 0.77 1.01 -10.54
C LEU A 97 -0.67 1.04 -11.01
N THR A 98 -0.97 1.85 -12.01
CA THR A 98 -2.36 1.96 -12.49
C THR A 98 -2.86 0.69 -13.14
N ARG A 99 -1.95 -0.20 -13.55
CA ARG A 99 -2.35 -1.49 -14.08
C ARG A 99 -2.57 -2.53 -12.99
N LEU A 100 -1.98 -2.31 -11.82
CA LEU A 100 -1.99 -3.31 -10.76
C LEU A 100 -3.07 -3.05 -9.72
N VAL A 101 -3.43 -1.79 -9.51
CA VAL A 101 -4.42 -1.43 -8.49
C VAL A 101 -5.48 -0.53 -9.11
N ASP A 102 -6.57 -0.33 -8.38
CA ASP A 102 -7.71 0.40 -8.91
C ASP A 102 -7.52 1.90 -8.86
N ALA A 103 -6.77 2.40 -7.89
CA ALA A 103 -6.51 3.83 -7.78
C ALA A 103 -5.15 4.06 -7.14
N VAL A 104 -4.47 5.09 -7.60
CA VAL A 104 -3.16 5.48 -7.10
C VAL A 104 -3.17 6.99 -6.92
N GLU A 105 -2.77 7.46 -5.75
CA GLU A 105 -2.67 8.90 -5.50
C GLU A 105 -1.45 9.21 -4.66
N GLU A 106 -0.83 10.35 -4.94
CA GLU A 106 0.16 10.91 -4.03
C GLU A 106 -0.59 11.86 -3.11
N VAL A 107 -0.43 11.66 -1.81
CA VAL A 107 -1.14 12.45 -0.81
C VAL A 107 -0.16 13.06 0.17
N ALA A 108 -0.57 14.16 0.77
CA ALA A 108 0.17 14.79 1.86
C ALA A 108 -0.66 14.56 3.12
N LEU A 109 -0.05 13.99 4.14
CA LEU A 109 -0.76 13.70 5.39
C LEU A 109 -0.42 14.78 6.41
N ASP A 110 -1.44 15.24 7.12
CA ASP A 110 -1.29 16.30 8.11
C ASP A 110 -0.26 15.91 9.16
N GLY A 111 0.66 16.83 9.44
CA GLY A 111 1.66 16.61 10.46
C GLY A 111 2.75 15.63 10.09
N ARG A 112 2.79 15.19 8.83
CA ARG A 112 3.81 14.27 8.36
C ARG A 112 4.60 14.89 7.22
N THR A 113 5.89 14.56 7.18
CA THR A 113 6.75 15.08 6.13
C THR A 113 6.68 14.19 4.90
N GLY A 114 7.04 14.76 3.76
CA GLY A 114 7.18 14.01 2.52
C GLY A 114 5.86 13.70 1.86
N ALA A 115 5.95 12.93 0.80
CA ALA A 115 4.81 12.49 0.03
C ALA A 115 4.48 11.05 0.38
N TRP A 116 3.21 10.72 0.35
CA TRP A 116 2.73 9.37 0.65
C TRP A 116 1.98 8.86 -0.56
N LEU A 117 2.13 7.58 -0.84
CA LEU A 117 1.40 6.93 -1.92
C LEU A 117 0.24 6.15 -1.35
N GLU A 118 -0.93 6.38 -1.94
CA GLU A 118 -2.14 5.68 -1.53
C GLU A 118 -2.58 4.78 -2.67
N LEU A 119 -2.67 3.49 -2.39
CA LEU A 119 -3.10 2.48 -3.35
C LEU A 119 -4.42 1.90 -2.88
N ALA A 120 -5.40 1.85 -3.77
CA ALA A 120 -6.70 1.31 -3.41
C ALA A 120 -7.04 0.13 -4.31
N VAL A 121 -7.51 -0.94 -3.69
CA VAL A 121 -7.90 -2.18 -4.39
C VAL A 121 -9.31 -2.56 -3.93
N GLY A 122 -10.23 -2.70 -4.87
CA GLY A 122 -11.58 -3.11 -4.55
C GLY A 122 -11.69 -4.60 -4.31
N SER A 123 -12.66 -4.98 -3.51
CA SER A 123 -12.92 -6.38 -3.20
C SER A 123 -13.46 -7.15 -4.40
N HIS A 124 -14.07 -6.45 -5.35
CA HIS A 124 -14.49 -7.08 -6.60
C HIS A 124 -13.37 -6.89 -7.59
N GLY A 125 -13.04 -7.86 -8.34
CA GLY A 125 -12.09 -7.68 -9.41
C GLY A 125 -12.56 -6.48 -10.23
N ASP A 126 -11.95 -6.15 -11.32
CA ASP A 126 -12.37 -5.02 -12.09
C ASP A 126 -13.79 -5.13 -12.57
N GLY A 127 -14.45 -5.68 -11.89
CA GLY A 127 -15.82 -5.76 -12.13
C GLY A 127 -16.25 -6.18 -13.47
N ASP A 128 -16.05 -6.18 -13.69
CA ASP A 128 -16.60 -6.37 -14.45
C ASP A 128 -17.49 -6.35 -14.55
N GLY A 129 -17.53 -6.14 -14.45
CA GLY A 129 -18.34 -6.08 -14.45
C GLY A 129 -18.90 -5.84 -14.61
N THR A 130 -18.82 -5.90 -14.81
CA THR A 130 -19.37 -5.77 -14.85
C THR A 130 -19.66 -5.90 -14.73
#